data_bc6be0348c9847be920b22a156c421a6
#
_entry.id   bc6be0348c9847be920b22a156c421a6
#
_cell.length_a   1.000
_cell.length_b   1.000
_cell.length_c   1.000
_cell.angle_alpha   90.00
_cell.angle_beta   90.00
_cell.angle_gamma   90.00
#
_symmetry.space_group_name_H-M   'P 1'
#
loop_
_entity.id
_entity.type
_entity.pdbx_description
1 polymer ?
#
loop_
_entity_poly.entity_id
_entity_poly.type
_entity_poly.pdbx_seq_one_letter_code
_entity_poly.pdbx_strand_id
1 'polypeptide(L)'
;MTQSNAKRETFSGRKAFIMAAIGSAVGLGNIWRFPYTTYENGGGAFIIPYLIALLTAGIPLLFLDYAIGHRHRGGAPLSYRRFNPHFEVFGWWQVMVNVIIGLYYAVVLGWAASYTYFSLNSAWGDQPIDFFLHEFLKMGELSNGVSFEFVGMGTGPL
;
A
#
# COMPACT_ATOMS: atom_id res chain seq x y z
N MET A 1 -19.98 35.56 -8.96
CA MET A 1 -18.89 34.62 -8.69
C MET A 1 -18.50 33.98 -10.00
N THR A 2 -17.47 34.48 -10.63
CA THR A 2 -16.92 34.03 -11.92
C THR A 2 -16.29 32.66 -11.72
N GLN A 3 -16.94 31.58 -12.22
CA GLN A 3 -16.31 30.28 -12.30
C GLN A 3 -15.10 30.40 -13.24
N SER A 4 -13.91 30.35 -12.67
CA SER A 4 -12.68 30.17 -13.42
C SER A 4 -12.82 28.89 -14.26
N ASN A 5 -12.82 29.07 -15.57
CA ASN A 5 -12.81 27.99 -16.56
C ASN A 5 -11.41 27.37 -16.62
N ALA A 6 -10.89 26.92 -15.48
CA ALA A 6 -9.63 26.19 -15.40
C ALA A 6 -9.80 24.91 -16.23
N LYS A 7 -9.08 24.86 -17.35
CA LYS A 7 -9.01 23.69 -18.23
C LYS A 7 -8.53 22.52 -17.37
N ARG A 8 -9.43 21.57 -17.08
CA ARG A 8 -9.09 20.40 -16.27
C ARG A 8 -8.08 19.54 -17.00
N GLU A 9 -7.04 19.17 -16.30
CA GLU A 9 -6.04 18.25 -16.82
C GLU A 9 -6.69 16.90 -17.14
N THR A 10 -6.38 16.36 -18.31
CA THR A 10 -6.83 15.05 -18.78
C THR A 10 -5.62 14.30 -19.30
N PHE A 11 -5.66 12.97 -19.19
CA PHE A 11 -4.61 12.14 -19.78
C PHE A 11 -4.55 12.36 -21.30
N SER A 12 -3.34 12.47 -21.84
CA SER A 12 -3.10 12.71 -23.28
C SER A 12 -3.58 11.57 -24.18
N GLY A 13 -3.92 10.42 -23.59
CA GLY A 13 -4.45 9.27 -24.34
C GLY A 13 -4.62 8.03 -23.46
N ARG A 14 -5.24 7.00 -24.05
CA ARG A 14 -5.52 5.72 -23.39
C ARG A 14 -4.25 5.05 -22.86
N LYS A 15 -3.14 5.11 -23.61
CA LYS A 15 -1.86 4.53 -23.19
C LYS A 15 -1.30 5.23 -21.95
N ALA A 16 -1.35 6.56 -21.88
CA ALA A 16 -0.91 7.32 -20.74
C ALA A 16 -1.73 6.99 -19.49
N PHE A 17 -3.05 6.86 -19.63
CA PHE A 17 -3.92 6.42 -18.53
C PHE A 17 -3.57 5.03 -18.03
N ILE A 18 -3.38 4.05 -18.92
CA ILE A 18 -3.02 2.67 -18.54
C ILE A 18 -1.67 2.64 -17.83
N MET A 19 -0.66 3.34 -18.34
CA MET A 19 0.66 3.41 -17.70
C MET A 19 0.60 4.06 -16.31
N ALA A 20 -0.19 5.12 -16.15
CA ALA A 20 -0.42 5.75 -14.85
C ALA A 20 -1.13 4.81 -13.87
N ALA A 21 -2.14 4.06 -14.34
CA ALA A 21 -2.86 3.07 -13.53
C ALA A 21 -1.94 1.93 -13.07
N ILE A 22 -1.11 1.39 -13.98
CA ILE A 22 -0.11 0.36 -13.63
C ILE A 22 0.90 0.92 -12.63
N GLY A 23 1.45 2.12 -12.87
CA GLY A 23 2.41 2.74 -11.96
C GLY A 23 1.83 3.01 -10.58
N SER A 24 0.55 3.35 -10.49
CA SER A 24 -0.17 3.51 -9.22
C SER A 24 -0.42 2.17 -8.49
N ALA A 25 -0.58 1.08 -9.23
CA ALA A 25 -0.84 -0.24 -8.65
C ALA A 25 0.44 -0.93 -8.16
N VAL A 26 1.60 -0.61 -8.75
CA VAL A 26 2.88 -1.20 -8.35
C VAL A 26 3.43 -0.46 -7.13
N GLY A 27 3.51 -1.15 -6.01
CA GLY A 27 4.02 -0.60 -4.76
C GLY A 27 4.96 -1.57 -4.05
N LEU A 28 5.59 -1.09 -2.98
CA LEU A 28 6.49 -1.91 -2.15
C LEU A 28 5.83 -3.20 -1.66
N GLY A 29 4.54 -3.17 -1.33
CA GLY A 29 3.79 -4.34 -0.89
C GLY A 29 3.81 -5.50 -1.89
N ASN A 30 3.84 -5.21 -3.17
CA ASN A 30 3.90 -6.24 -4.22
C ASN A 30 5.27 -6.92 -4.29
N ILE A 31 6.32 -6.22 -3.87
CA ILE A 31 7.71 -6.70 -3.98
C ILE A 31 8.08 -7.53 -2.75
N TRP A 32 7.70 -7.09 -1.53
CA TRP A 32 8.13 -7.78 -0.31
C TRP A 32 7.00 -8.49 0.42
N ARG A 33 5.84 -7.85 0.60
CA ARG A 33 4.75 -8.41 1.42
C ARG A 33 4.01 -9.54 0.72
N PHE A 34 3.73 -9.40 -0.57
CA PHE A 34 3.01 -10.44 -1.31
C PHE A 34 3.79 -11.76 -1.42
N PRO A 35 5.09 -11.78 -1.78
CA PRO A 35 5.89 -13.02 -1.76
C PRO A 35 5.95 -13.65 -0.37
N TYR A 36 6.15 -12.85 0.67
CA TYR A 36 6.18 -13.32 2.05
C TYR A 36 4.84 -13.98 2.47
N THR A 37 3.73 -13.29 2.23
CA THR A 37 2.39 -13.84 2.52
C THR A 37 2.12 -15.12 1.72
N THR A 38 2.56 -15.18 0.46
CA THR A 38 2.44 -16.37 -0.38
C THR A 38 3.21 -17.54 0.22
N TYR A 39 4.43 -17.31 0.67
CA TYR A 39 5.27 -18.32 1.32
C TYR A 39 4.63 -18.86 2.60
N GLU A 40 4.17 -17.99 3.50
CA GLU A 40 3.52 -18.39 4.76
C GLU A 40 2.21 -19.18 4.58
N ASN A 41 1.49 -18.92 3.50
CA ASN A 41 0.19 -19.55 3.24
C ASN A 41 0.26 -20.75 2.27
N GLY A 42 1.39 -21.45 2.23
CA GLY A 42 1.55 -22.70 1.46
C GLY A 42 2.07 -22.47 0.03
N GLY A 43 2.75 -21.36 -0.21
CA GLY A 43 3.44 -21.11 -1.49
C GLY A 43 2.50 -21.07 -2.68
N GLY A 44 2.74 -21.93 -3.68
CA GLY A 44 1.94 -21.96 -4.91
C GLY A 44 0.45 -22.26 -4.70
N ALA A 45 0.08 -22.99 -3.63
CA ALA A 45 -1.32 -23.27 -3.33
C ALA A 45 -2.12 -22.02 -2.98
N PHE A 46 -1.49 -21.00 -2.40
CA PHE A 46 -2.10 -19.71 -2.10
C PHE A 46 -2.55 -18.93 -3.35
N ILE A 47 -1.90 -19.15 -4.49
CA ILE A 47 -2.21 -18.43 -5.73
C ILE A 47 -3.63 -18.72 -6.21
N ILE A 48 -4.14 -19.92 -6.01
CA ILE A 48 -5.50 -20.29 -6.44
C ILE A 48 -6.58 -19.46 -5.73
N PRO A 49 -6.68 -19.47 -4.37
CA PRO A 49 -7.66 -18.64 -3.67
C PRO A 49 -7.43 -17.14 -3.88
N TYR A 50 -6.17 -16.71 -4.05
CA TYR A 50 -5.86 -15.33 -4.39
C TYR A 50 -6.48 -14.92 -5.74
N LEU A 51 -6.33 -15.74 -6.80
CA LEU A 51 -6.93 -15.46 -8.10
C LEU A 51 -8.46 -15.46 -8.06
N ILE A 52 -9.07 -16.38 -7.30
CA ILE A 52 -10.52 -16.38 -7.09
C ILE A 52 -10.97 -15.07 -6.43
N ALA A 53 -10.31 -14.66 -5.35
CA ALA A 53 -10.64 -13.40 -4.66
C ALA A 53 -10.41 -12.18 -5.55
N LEU A 54 -9.35 -12.17 -6.36
CA LEU A 54 -9.08 -11.10 -7.31
C LEU A 54 -10.18 -10.98 -8.36
N LEU A 55 -10.62 -12.09 -8.94
CA LEU A 55 -11.65 -12.10 -9.98
C LEU A 55 -13.05 -11.78 -9.43
N THR A 56 -13.37 -12.26 -8.24
CA THR A 56 -14.72 -12.13 -7.65
C THR A 56 -14.91 -10.82 -6.89
N ALA A 57 -13.89 -10.30 -6.23
CA ALA A 57 -13.96 -9.11 -5.42
C ALA A 57 -13.06 -7.97 -5.92
N GLY A 58 -11.77 -8.26 -6.21
CA GLY A 58 -10.80 -7.24 -6.56
C GLY A 58 -11.15 -6.47 -7.83
N ILE A 59 -11.42 -7.19 -8.92
CA ILE A 59 -11.75 -6.57 -10.20
C ILE A 59 -13.10 -5.82 -10.15
N PRO A 60 -14.19 -6.36 -9.62
CA PRO A 60 -15.45 -5.62 -9.50
C PRO A 60 -15.33 -4.35 -8.64
N LEU A 61 -14.60 -4.39 -7.52
CA LEU A 61 -14.35 -3.21 -6.70
C LEU A 61 -13.54 -2.15 -7.44
N LEU A 62 -12.53 -2.55 -8.20
CA LEU A 62 -11.73 -1.64 -9.02
C LEU A 62 -12.59 -0.95 -10.09
N PHE A 63 -13.49 -1.69 -10.74
CA PHE A 63 -14.45 -1.09 -11.69
C PHE A 63 -15.38 -0.10 -11.02
N LEU A 64 -15.85 -0.39 -9.80
CA LEU A 64 -16.69 0.51 -9.03
C LEU A 64 -15.95 1.82 -8.71
N ASP A 65 -14.70 1.73 -8.24
CA ASP A 65 -13.87 2.90 -7.93
C ASP A 65 -13.63 3.78 -9.16
N TYR A 66 -13.29 3.18 -10.30
CA TYR A 66 -13.13 3.92 -11.55
C TYR A 66 -14.45 4.55 -12.03
N ALA A 67 -15.57 3.85 -11.89
CA ALA A 67 -16.87 4.37 -12.29
C ALA A 67 -17.27 5.59 -11.45
N ILE A 68 -17.10 5.52 -10.12
CA ILE A 68 -17.36 6.63 -9.20
C ILE A 68 -16.42 7.81 -9.49
N GLY A 69 -15.13 7.55 -9.62
CA GLY A 69 -14.12 8.56 -9.92
C GLY A 69 -14.36 9.26 -11.24
N HIS A 70 -14.67 8.52 -12.29
CA HIS A 70 -14.96 9.06 -13.63
C HIS A 70 -16.26 9.89 -13.65
N ARG A 71 -17.31 9.40 -12.98
CA ARG A 71 -18.61 10.06 -12.96
C ARG A 71 -18.60 11.37 -12.16
N HIS A 72 -17.99 11.35 -10.98
CA HIS A 72 -18.08 12.47 -10.05
C HIS A 72 -16.89 13.42 -10.11
N ARG A 73 -15.74 12.98 -10.60
CA ARG A 73 -14.53 13.79 -10.85
C ARG A 73 -14.19 14.73 -9.70
N GLY A 74 -14.15 14.22 -8.48
CA GLY A 74 -13.85 14.96 -7.26
C GLY A 74 -13.02 14.12 -6.28
N GLY A 75 -12.59 14.73 -5.18
CA GLY A 75 -12.02 13.97 -4.06
C GLY A 75 -13.04 12.97 -3.49
N ALA A 76 -12.57 11.97 -2.74
CA ALA A 76 -13.42 10.89 -2.22
C ALA A 76 -14.65 11.42 -1.46
N PRO A 77 -14.56 12.34 -0.46
CA PRO A 77 -15.75 12.82 0.25
C PRO A 77 -16.77 13.46 -0.69
N LEU A 78 -16.32 14.28 -1.63
CA LEU A 78 -17.19 14.97 -2.57
C LEU A 78 -17.86 14.00 -3.55
N SER A 79 -17.14 12.98 -4.00
CA SER A 79 -17.66 11.97 -4.93
C SER A 79 -18.75 11.13 -4.28
N TYR A 80 -18.53 10.66 -3.05
CA TYR A 80 -19.52 9.91 -2.28
C TYR A 80 -20.75 10.77 -1.90
N ARG A 81 -20.53 12.03 -1.50
CA ARG A 81 -21.63 12.97 -1.22
C ARG A 81 -22.51 13.23 -2.44
N ARG A 82 -21.94 13.32 -3.64
CA ARG A 82 -22.69 13.48 -4.89
C ARG A 82 -23.50 12.25 -5.26
N PHE A 83 -23.10 11.07 -4.80
CA PHE A 83 -23.87 9.84 -4.94
C PHE A 83 -25.04 9.80 -3.93
N ASN A 84 -24.75 10.00 -2.65
CA ASN A 84 -25.73 10.15 -1.57
C ASN A 84 -25.09 10.92 -0.41
N PRO A 85 -25.78 11.95 0.16
CA PRO A 85 -25.24 12.74 1.28
C PRO A 85 -24.78 11.92 2.49
N HIS A 86 -25.44 10.81 2.78
CA HIS A 86 -25.08 9.93 3.90
C HIS A 86 -23.78 9.16 3.67
N PHE A 87 -23.35 9.01 2.43
CA PHE A 87 -22.10 8.30 2.08
C PHE A 87 -20.85 9.18 2.14
N GLU A 88 -21.00 10.47 2.43
CA GLU A 88 -19.83 11.35 2.63
C GLU A 88 -18.88 10.84 3.72
N VAL A 89 -19.42 10.18 4.76
CA VAL A 89 -18.64 9.58 5.85
C VAL A 89 -17.63 8.54 5.34
N PHE A 90 -18.03 7.71 4.37
CA PHE A 90 -17.11 6.73 3.75
C PHE A 90 -15.98 7.42 2.98
N GLY A 91 -16.25 8.55 2.36
CA GLY A 91 -15.22 9.35 1.70
C GLY A 91 -14.19 9.92 2.70
N TRP A 92 -14.64 10.41 3.84
CA TRP A 92 -13.76 10.88 4.92
C TRP A 92 -12.97 9.73 5.55
N TRP A 93 -13.61 8.56 5.73
CA TRP A 93 -12.93 7.35 6.18
C TRP A 93 -11.78 6.97 5.26
N GLN A 94 -11.99 7.02 3.95
CA GLN A 94 -10.95 6.76 2.95
C GLN A 94 -9.78 7.76 3.04
N VAL A 95 -10.08 9.05 3.26
CA VAL A 95 -9.04 10.07 3.47
C VAL A 95 -8.22 9.76 4.74
N MET A 96 -8.88 9.42 5.84
CA MET A 96 -8.21 9.07 7.10
C MET A 96 -7.28 7.85 6.92
N VAL A 97 -7.76 6.81 6.25
CA VAL A 97 -6.94 5.62 5.93
C VAL A 97 -5.72 6.01 5.11
N ASN A 98 -5.88 6.86 4.09
CA ASN A 98 -4.77 7.31 3.25
C ASN A 98 -3.73 8.12 4.04
N VAL A 99 -4.16 8.95 5.00
CA VAL A 99 -3.24 9.70 5.87
C VAL A 99 -2.43 8.75 6.74
N ILE A 100 -3.07 7.77 7.38
CA ILE A 100 -2.40 6.77 8.21
C ILE A 100 -1.40 5.95 7.39
N ILE A 101 -1.82 5.50 6.20
CA ILE A 101 -0.93 4.77 5.27
C ILE A 101 0.26 5.64 4.90
N GLY A 102 0.05 6.92 4.55
CA GLY A 102 1.13 7.83 4.18
C GLY A 102 2.18 7.99 5.27
N LEU A 103 1.76 8.04 6.53
CA LEU A 103 2.67 8.18 7.67
C LEU A 103 3.57 6.95 7.83
N TYR A 104 3.02 5.75 7.92
CA TYR A 104 3.85 4.56 8.09
C TYR A 104 4.62 4.19 6.82
N TYR A 105 4.07 4.47 5.65
CA TYR A 105 4.72 4.14 4.37
C TYR A 105 6.00 4.95 4.15
N ALA A 106 6.06 6.18 4.65
CA ALA A 106 7.28 6.97 4.65
C ALA A 106 8.42 6.30 5.42
N VAL A 107 8.10 5.68 6.57
CA VAL A 107 9.08 4.91 7.35
C VAL A 107 9.55 3.67 6.59
N VAL A 108 8.62 2.89 6.04
CA VAL A 108 8.94 1.68 5.26
C VAL A 108 9.79 2.03 4.03
N LEU A 109 9.50 3.16 3.38
CA LEU A 109 10.30 3.64 2.25
C LEU A 109 11.73 4.00 2.68
N GLY A 110 11.88 4.63 3.86
CA GLY A 110 13.20 4.90 4.46
C GLY A 110 13.98 3.61 4.71
N TRP A 111 13.34 2.57 5.24
CA TRP A 111 13.97 1.26 5.42
C TRP A 111 14.39 0.64 4.09
N ALA A 112 13.51 0.66 3.09
CA ALA A 112 13.82 0.13 1.76
C ALA A 112 15.01 0.85 1.11
N ALA A 113 15.09 2.17 1.23
CA ALA A 113 16.21 2.95 0.74
C ALA A 113 17.53 2.60 1.45
N SER A 114 17.49 2.46 2.78
CA SER A 114 18.66 2.04 3.57
C SER A 114 19.13 0.64 3.20
N TYR A 115 18.21 -0.31 3.03
CA TYR A 115 18.52 -1.67 2.62
C TYR A 115 19.07 -1.73 1.18
N THR A 116 18.64 -0.86 0.30
CA THR A 116 19.24 -0.73 -1.03
C THR A 116 20.71 -0.34 -0.94
N TYR A 117 21.08 0.55 -0.03
CA TYR A 117 22.47 0.91 0.23
C TYR A 117 23.26 -0.26 0.83
N PHE A 118 22.71 -0.93 1.85
CA PHE A 118 23.36 -2.09 2.49
C PHE A 118 23.52 -3.28 1.56
N SER A 119 22.66 -3.42 0.55
CA SER A 119 22.76 -4.50 -0.45
C SER A 119 24.02 -4.42 -1.32
N LEU A 120 24.63 -3.24 -1.45
CA LEU A 120 25.87 -3.07 -2.22
C LEU A 120 27.05 -3.82 -1.61
N ASN A 121 27.06 -3.98 -0.29
CA ASN A 121 28.15 -4.60 0.47
C ASN A 121 27.72 -5.86 1.23
N SER A 122 26.44 -6.32 1.04
CA SER A 122 25.85 -7.42 1.82
C SER A 122 26.07 -7.26 3.33
N ALA A 123 25.85 -6.05 3.85
CA ALA A 123 26.20 -5.66 5.22
C ALA A 123 25.51 -6.51 6.30
N TRP A 124 24.41 -7.19 5.98
CA TRP A 124 23.69 -8.08 6.90
C TRP A 124 24.31 -9.48 7.08
N GLY A 125 25.38 -9.83 6.32
CA GLY A 125 26.03 -11.15 6.42
C GLY A 125 25.07 -12.32 6.26
N ASP A 126 25.23 -13.33 7.11
CA ASP A 126 24.40 -14.54 7.09
C ASP A 126 23.11 -14.44 7.93
N GLN A 127 22.92 -13.34 8.67
CA GLN A 127 21.79 -13.16 9.59
C GLN A 127 21.04 -11.85 9.33
N PRO A 128 20.29 -11.74 8.22
CA PRO A 128 19.63 -10.49 7.84
C PRO A 128 18.55 -10.01 8.83
N ILE A 129 17.90 -10.92 9.54
CA ILE A 129 16.88 -10.58 10.56
C ILE A 129 17.53 -9.97 11.79
N ASP A 130 18.62 -10.56 12.26
CA ASP A 130 19.35 -10.07 13.42
C ASP A 130 19.94 -8.68 13.17
N PHE A 131 20.57 -8.49 12.01
CA PHE A 131 21.02 -7.19 11.55
C PHE A 131 19.89 -6.17 11.53
N PHE A 132 18.71 -6.53 11.02
CA PHE A 132 17.57 -5.62 10.96
C PHE A 132 17.08 -5.19 12.33
N LEU A 133 16.92 -6.14 13.25
CA LEU A 133 16.34 -5.89 14.57
C LEU A 133 17.34 -5.23 15.54
N HIS A 134 18.58 -5.71 15.56
CA HIS A 134 19.55 -5.32 16.58
C HIS A 134 20.53 -4.23 16.11
N GLU A 135 20.98 -4.28 14.87
CA GLU A 135 21.93 -3.27 14.38
C GLU A 135 21.23 -2.06 13.72
N PHE A 136 20.22 -2.31 12.90
CA PHE A 136 19.54 -1.25 12.15
C PHE A 136 18.45 -0.58 12.97
N LEU A 137 17.52 -1.32 13.57
CA LEU A 137 16.43 -0.77 14.39
C LEU A 137 16.83 -0.55 15.86
N LYS A 138 17.95 -1.13 16.32
CA LYS A 138 18.44 -1.07 17.72
C LYS A 138 17.37 -1.43 18.76
N MET A 139 16.53 -2.41 18.44
CA MET A 139 15.41 -2.79 19.30
C MET A 139 15.84 -3.37 20.67
N GLY A 140 17.06 -3.86 20.80
CA GLY A 140 17.63 -4.34 22.07
C GLY A 140 17.87 -3.22 23.10
N GLU A 141 18.11 -1.99 22.66
CA GLU A 141 18.33 -0.84 23.56
C GLU A 141 17.01 -0.25 24.08
N LEU A 142 15.90 -0.46 23.37
CA LEU A 142 14.56 0.03 23.76
C LEU A 142 13.83 -0.92 24.72
N SER A 143 14.39 -2.10 25.00
CA SER A 143 13.76 -3.15 25.82
C SER A 143 13.63 -2.83 27.31
N ASN A 144 14.15 -1.70 27.80
CA ASN A 144 14.01 -1.29 29.19
C ASN A 144 12.68 -0.59 29.53
N GLY A 145 11.60 -0.87 28.85
CA GLY A 145 10.30 -0.38 29.29
C GLY A 145 9.13 -0.38 28.32
N VAL A 146 9.31 -0.65 27.05
CA VAL A 146 8.19 -0.69 26.09
C VAL A 146 8.33 -1.88 25.17
N SER A 147 7.64 -2.96 25.48
CA SER A 147 7.43 -4.07 24.53
C SER A 147 6.45 -3.63 23.48
N PHE A 148 6.95 -3.13 22.35
CA PHE A 148 6.16 -3.08 21.13
C PHE A 148 6.13 -4.49 20.54
N GLU A 149 5.13 -5.26 20.90
CA GLU A 149 4.78 -6.46 20.18
C GLU A 149 4.31 -6.05 18.79
N PHE A 150 5.16 -6.19 17.79
CA PHE A 150 4.80 -6.01 16.39
C PHE A 150 3.91 -7.21 16.00
N VAL A 151 2.61 -7.08 16.30
CA VAL A 151 1.58 -8.03 15.87
C VAL A 151 1.60 -8.08 14.35
N GLY A 152 2.22 -9.10 13.77
CA GLY A 152 2.18 -9.32 12.33
C GLY A 152 3.46 -9.81 11.65
N MET A 153 4.59 -9.92 12.35
CA MET A 153 5.71 -10.71 11.86
C MET A 153 5.75 -11.99 12.67
N GLY A 154 5.01 -13.00 12.21
CA GLY A 154 5.11 -14.34 12.77
C GLY A 154 6.55 -14.81 12.68
N THR A 155 7.19 -14.99 13.84
CA THR A 155 8.39 -15.81 13.97
C THR A 155 7.97 -17.27 13.81
N GLY A 156 7.67 -17.66 12.57
CA GLY A 156 7.59 -19.07 12.23
C GLY A 156 9.01 -19.64 12.23
N PRO A 157 9.22 -20.84 12.78
CA PRO A 157 10.52 -21.47 12.72
C PRO A 157 10.91 -21.72 11.26
N LEU A 158 12.11 -21.31 10.90
CA LEU A 158 12.80 -21.72 9.67
C LEU A 158 13.03 -23.23 9.65
#